data_c3c04e06d052dc0b615317e451e2ba5a
#
_entry.id   c3c04e06d052dc0b615317e451e2ba5a
#
_cell.length_a   1.000
_cell.length_b   1.000
_cell.length_c   1.000
_cell.angle_alpha   90.00
_cell.angle_beta   90.00
_cell.angle_gamma   90.00
#
_symmetry.space_group_name_H-M   'P 1'
#
loop_
_entity.id
_entity.type
_entity.pdbx_description
1 polymer ?
#
loop_
_entity_poly.entity_id
_entity_poly.type
_entity_poly.pdbx_seq_one_letter_code
_entity_poly.pdbx_strand_id
1 'polypeptide(L)'
;MSKRTLIRAAALLWTVLIILGAVFRGRTLGKHLQTSGVAHLATHLVVFAILGALLFLSYKRPAFRGYAVSFGLVLGLWTEAYEHLAFGSQMEYADVLSDAAGVLLGAGLALLVQRRR
;
A
#
# COMPACT_ATOMS: atom_id res chain seq x y z
N MET A 1 -9.02 14.57 19.73
CA MET A 1 -8.34 14.32 18.45
C MET A 1 -9.39 14.11 17.37
N SER A 2 -9.28 14.80 16.25
CA SER A 2 -10.28 14.71 15.20
C SER A 2 -10.20 13.34 14.50
N LYS A 3 -11.32 12.94 13.91
CA LYS A 3 -11.40 11.70 13.13
C LYS A 3 -10.36 11.67 12.01
N ARG A 4 -10.17 12.82 11.37
CA ARG A 4 -9.20 12.94 10.27
C ARG A 4 -7.76 12.78 10.75
N THR A 5 -7.44 13.34 11.93
CA THR A 5 -6.11 13.16 12.53
C THR A 5 -5.84 11.70 12.85
N LEU A 6 -6.85 10.97 13.34
CA LEU A 6 -6.72 9.53 13.58
C LEU A 6 -6.48 8.76 12.29
N ILE A 7 -7.19 9.12 11.22
CA ILE A 7 -6.99 8.47 9.91
C ILE A 7 -5.58 8.73 9.39
N ARG A 8 -5.09 9.98 9.50
CA ARG A 8 -3.71 10.30 9.10
C ARG A 8 -2.68 9.52 9.92
N ALA A 9 -2.90 9.39 11.20
CA ALA A 9 -2.02 8.60 12.07
C ALA A 9 -2.04 7.13 11.67
N ALA A 10 -3.21 6.59 11.35
CA ALA A 10 -3.35 5.22 10.88
C ALA A 10 -2.65 5.02 9.53
N ALA A 11 -2.77 5.99 8.61
CA ALA A 11 -2.09 5.93 7.31
C ALA A 11 -0.58 5.93 7.48
N LEU A 12 -0.06 6.77 8.38
CA LEU A 12 1.36 6.83 8.67
C LEU A 12 1.85 5.51 9.27
N LEU A 13 1.13 4.98 10.25
CA LEU A 13 1.49 3.71 10.87
C LEU A 13 1.49 2.58 9.83
N TRP A 14 0.45 2.53 8.99
CA TRP A 14 0.33 1.51 7.95
C TRP A 14 1.49 1.60 6.95
N THR A 15 1.86 2.82 6.55
CA THR A 15 3.01 3.06 5.67
C THR A 15 4.30 2.54 6.31
N VAL A 16 4.53 2.84 7.59
CA VAL A 16 5.71 2.37 8.32
C VAL A 16 5.73 0.84 8.35
N LEU A 17 4.60 0.21 8.62
CA LEU A 17 4.52 -1.26 8.63
C LEU A 17 4.83 -1.87 7.26
N ILE A 18 4.38 -1.24 6.19
CA ILE A 18 4.71 -1.69 4.82
C ILE A 18 6.21 -1.60 4.58
N ILE A 19 6.82 -0.46 4.94
CA ILE A 19 8.26 -0.25 4.76
C ILE A 19 9.06 -1.26 5.59
N LEU A 20 8.70 -1.46 6.86
CA LEU A 20 9.37 -2.43 7.72
C LEU A 20 9.22 -3.84 7.16
N GLY A 21 8.04 -4.18 6.65
CA GLY A 21 7.83 -5.48 6.01
C GLY A 21 8.74 -5.69 4.81
N ALA A 22 8.90 -4.67 3.97
CA ALA A 22 9.79 -4.74 2.81
C ALA A 22 11.26 -4.87 3.22
N VAL A 23 11.68 -4.12 4.24
CA VAL A 23 13.08 -4.11 4.70
C VAL A 23 13.45 -5.44 5.38
N PHE A 24 12.59 -5.96 6.25
CA PHE A 24 12.89 -7.16 7.04
C PHE A 24 12.52 -8.47 6.35
N ARG A 25 11.61 -8.43 5.38
CA ARG A 25 11.08 -9.61 4.70
C ARG A 25 12.16 -10.46 4.03
N GLY A 26 13.17 -9.84 3.47
CA GLY A 26 14.26 -10.55 2.79
C GLY A 26 15.29 -11.17 3.70
N ARG A 27 15.33 -10.78 4.99
CA ARG A 27 16.40 -11.23 5.89
C ARG A 27 16.14 -12.54 6.60
N THR A 28 14.94 -12.72 7.15
CA THR A 28 14.67 -13.87 8.03
C THR A 28 13.36 -14.57 7.74
N LEU A 29 12.32 -13.83 7.39
CA LEU A 29 10.97 -14.39 7.22
C LEU A 29 10.61 -14.66 5.76
N GLY A 30 11.33 -14.03 4.83
CA GLY A 30 11.00 -14.10 3.41
C GLY A 30 11.02 -15.51 2.83
N LYS A 31 11.95 -16.35 3.28
CA LYS A 31 12.06 -17.72 2.79
C LYS A 31 10.99 -18.65 3.36
N HIS A 32 10.51 -18.37 4.57
CA HIS A 32 9.54 -19.23 5.25
C HIS A 32 8.10 -18.79 5.05
N LEU A 33 7.89 -17.49 4.81
CA LEU A 33 6.56 -16.92 4.61
C LEU A 33 6.27 -16.58 3.15
N GLN A 34 7.11 -17.05 2.25
CA GLN A 34 6.91 -16.83 0.83
C GLN A 34 5.66 -17.56 0.36
N THR A 35 4.57 -16.83 0.31
CA THR A 35 3.36 -17.31 -0.37
C THR A 35 3.55 -17.01 -1.86
N SER A 36 3.34 -18.01 -2.70
CA SER A 36 3.42 -17.84 -4.14
C SER A 36 2.02 -17.80 -4.74
N GLY A 37 1.90 -17.29 -5.96
CA GLY A 37 0.67 -17.34 -6.72
C GLY A 37 -0.40 -16.39 -6.22
N VAL A 38 -1.63 -16.85 -6.23
CA VAL A 38 -2.83 -16.03 -5.95
C VAL A 38 -2.82 -15.47 -4.53
N ALA A 39 -2.38 -16.27 -3.55
CA ALA A 39 -2.35 -15.81 -2.15
C ALA A 39 -1.39 -14.64 -1.96
N HIS A 40 -0.24 -14.68 -2.61
CA HIS A 40 0.75 -13.59 -2.56
C HIS A 40 0.19 -12.31 -3.17
N LEU A 41 -0.39 -12.40 -4.36
CA LEU A 41 -1.00 -11.24 -5.05
C LEU A 41 -2.18 -10.69 -4.27
N ALA A 42 -3.02 -11.56 -3.69
CA ALA A 42 -4.15 -11.13 -2.87
C ALA A 42 -3.69 -10.36 -1.63
N THR A 43 -2.60 -10.80 -1.00
CA THR A 43 -2.04 -10.11 0.16
C THR A 43 -1.59 -8.69 -0.22
N HIS A 44 -0.85 -8.55 -1.32
CA HIS A 44 -0.45 -7.23 -1.83
C HIS A 44 -1.65 -6.35 -2.11
N LEU A 45 -2.65 -6.90 -2.79
CA LEU A 45 -3.87 -6.16 -3.13
C LEU A 45 -4.56 -5.62 -1.88
N VAL A 46 -4.76 -6.47 -0.86
CA VAL A 46 -5.46 -6.08 0.37
C VAL A 46 -4.66 -5.05 1.16
N VAL A 47 -3.36 -5.28 1.33
CA VAL A 47 -2.48 -4.36 2.08
C VAL A 47 -2.50 -2.97 1.47
N PHE A 48 -2.38 -2.89 0.14
CA PHE A 48 -2.37 -1.61 -0.55
C PHE A 48 -3.77 -1.02 -0.74
N ALA A 49 -4.82 -1.83 -0.72
CA ALA A 49 -6.20 -1.32 -0.69
C ALA A 49 -6.48 -0.59 0.63
N ILE A 50 -6.05 -1.16 1.74
CA ILE A 50 -6.16 -0.49 3.04
C ILE A 50 -5.40 0.84 3.02
N LEU A 51 -4.17 0.83 2.49
CA LEU A 51 -3.37 2.05 2.35
C LEU A 51 -4.08 3.09 1.49
N GLY A 52 -4.59 2.68 0.33
CA GLY A 52 -5.29 3.59 -0.59
C GLY A 52 -6.49 4.24 0.05
N ALA A 53 -7.29 3.47 0.78
CA ALA A 53 -8.45 3.99 1.49
C ALA A 53 -8.03 4.99 2.58
N LEU A 54 -7.02 4.65 3.38
CA LEU A 54 -6.52 5.53 4.44
C LEU A 54 -5.96 6.84 3.87
N LEU A 55 -5.18 6.76 2.79
CA LEU A 55 -4.61 7.94 2.15
C LEU A 55 -5.69 8.84 1.58
N PHE A 56 -6.68 8.25 0.91
CA PHE A 56 -7.79 9.00 0.34
C PHE A 56 -8.57 9.73 1.43
N LEU A 57 -8.87 9.04 2.53
CA LEU A 57 -9.66 9.61 3.64
C LEU A 57 -8.86 10.60 4.49
N SER A 58 -7.54 10.64 4.36
CA SER A 58 -6.67 11.54 5.13
C SER A 58 -6.84 13.00 4.75
N TYR A 59 -7.30 13.28 3.54
CA TYR A 59 -7.40 14.65 3.03
C TYR A 59 -8.78 14.93 2.46
N LYS A 60 -9.19 16.19 2.57
CA LYS A 60 -10.49 16.64 2.09
C LYS A 60 -10.39 17.24 0.68
N ARG A 61 -9.30 17.96 0.39
CA ARG A 61 -9.10 18.62 -0.89
C ARG A 61 -8.72 17.61 -1.97
N PRO A 62 -9.36 17.69 -3.17
CA PRO A 62 -9.05 16.76 -4.26
C PRO A 62 -7.57 16.73 -4.65
N ALA A 63 -6.91 17.89 -4.65
CA ALA A 63 -5.49 17.96 -4.98
C ALA A 63 -4.63 17.15 -4.01
N PHE A 64 -4.89 17.28 -2.70
CA PHE A 64 -4.14 16.53 -1.70
C PHE A 64 -4.46 15.04 -1.73
N ARG A 65 -5.70 14.70 -2.06
CA ARG A 65 -6.07 13.29 -2.29
C ARG A 65 -5.30 12.68 -3.44
N GLY A 66 -5.14 13.45 -4.52
CA GLY A 66 -4.35 13.02 -5.66
C GLY A 66 -2.89 12.77 -5.28
N TYR A 67 -2.28 13.68 -4.55
CA TYR A 67 -0.91 13.51 -4.08
C TYR A 67 -0.78 12.29 -3.14
N ALA A 68 -1.73 12.12 -2.22
CA ALA A 68 -1.70 11.01 -1.28
C ALA A 68 -1.83 9.66 -1.98
N VAL A 69 -2.76 9.54 -2.92
CA VAL A 69 -2.94 8.30 -3.70
C VAL A 69 -1.69 8.03 -4.54
N SER A 70 -1.12 9.07 -5.14
CA SER A 70 0.14 8.95 -5.90
C SER A 70 1.28 8.45 -5.02
N PHE A 71 1.35 8.93 -3.77
CA PHE A 71 2.32 8.42 -2.80
C PHE A 71 2.17 6.91 -2.59
N GLY A 72 0.93 6.43 -2.48
CA GLY A 72 0.68 5.00 -2.34
C GLY A 72 1.16 4.19 -3.54
N LEU A 73 0.94 4.72 -4.75
CA LEU A 73 1.42 4.09 -5.98
C LEU A 73 2.95 4.02 -6.03
N VAL A 74 3.60 5.13 -5.67
CA VAL A 74 5.07 5.20 -5.63
C VAL A 74 5.62 4.27 -4.56
N LEU A 75 4.97 4.17 -3.41
CA LEU A 75 5.39 3.27 -2.35
C LEU A 75 5.39 1.80 -2.82
N GLY A 76 4.36 1.39 -3.55
CA GLY A 76 4.30 0.03 -4.11
C GLY A 76 5.47 -0.24 -5.05
N LEU A 77 5.76 0.70 -5.94
CA LEU A 77 6.91 0.59 -6.83
C LEU A 77 8.23 0.58 -6.05
N TRP A 78 8.35 1.44 -5.03
CA TRP A 78 9.56 1.52 -4.21
C TRP A 78 9.83 0.22 -3.46
N THR A 79 8.81 -0.41 -2.87
CA THR A 79 9.00 -1.66 -2.13
C THR A 79 9.55 -2.76 -3.04
N GLU A 80 9.02 -2.86 -4.26
CA GLU A 80 9.48 -3.85 -5.23
C GLU A 80 10.91 -3.55 -5.70
N ALA A 81 11.21 -2.29 -6.00
CA ALA A 81 12.54 -1.88 -6.40
C ALA A 81 13.55 -2.10 -5.26
N TYR A 82 13.15 -1.82 -4.03
CA TYR A 82 14.00 -2.05 -2.87
C TYR A 82 14.34 -3.54 -2.72
N GLU A 83 13.36 -4.42 -2.82
CA GLU A 83 13.59 -5.86 -2.74
C GLU A 83 14.54 -6.34 -3.85
N HIS A 84 14.37 -5.82 -5.05
CA HIS A 84 15.24 -6.16 -6.18
C HIS A 84 16.68 -5.71 -5.94
N LEU A 85 16.87 -4.47 -5.52
CA LEU A 85 18.20 -3.88 -5.36
C LEU A 85 18.93 -4.39 -4.10
N ALA A 86 18.20 -4.55 -3.00
CA ALA A 86 18.80 -4.91 -1.72
C ALA A 86 19.05 -6.41 -1.58
N PHE A 87 18.19 -7.25 -2.16
CA PHE A 87 18.23 -8.69 -1.97
C PHE A 87 18.49 -9.48 -3.26
N GLY A 88 18.65 -8.79 -4.38
CA GLY A 88 18.94 -9.43 -5.66
C GLY A 88 17.78 -10.23 -6.24
N SER A 89 16.57 -10.06 -5.71
CA SER A 89 15.38 -10.71 -6.27
C SER A 89 15.03 -10.10 -7.62
N GLN A 90 14.32 -10.88 -8.46
CA GLN A 90 13.82 -10.34 -9.72
C GLN A 90 12.67 -9.38 -9.48
N MET A 91 12.58 -8.33 -10.31
CA MET A 91 11.43 -7.43 -10.28
C MET A 91 10.17 -8.21 -10.69
N GLU A 92 9.21 -8.29 -9.78
CA GLU A 92 7.93 -8.94 -10.07
C GLU A 92 6.90 -7.87 -10.44
N TYR A 93 6.70 -7.68 -11.74
CA TYR A 93 5.76 -6.68 -12.22
C TYR A 93 4.33 -6.98 -11.79
N ALA A 94 3.98 -8.25 -11.59
CA ALA A 94 2.67 -8.63 -11.06
C ALA A 94 2.44 -8.05 -9.66
N ASP A 95 3.48 -8.02 -8.83
CA ASP A 95 3.39 -7.42 -7.49
C ASP A 95 3.17 -5.91 -7.57
N VAL A 96 3.88 -5.23 -8.48
CA VAL A 96 3.70 -3.79 -8.70
C VAL A 96 2.29 -3.48 -9.16
N LEU A 97 1.78 -4.26 -10.12
CA LEU A 97 0.42 -4.08 -10.62
C LEU A 97 -0.62 -4.36 -9.54
N SER A 98 -0.40 -5.38 -8.72
CA SER A 98 -1.29 -5.73 -7.61
C SER A 98 -1.33 -4.61 -6.56
N ASP A 99 -0.17 -4.04 -6.23
CA ASP A 99 -0.07 -2.91 -5.31
C ASP A 99 -0.82 -1.69 -5.85
N ALA A 100 -0.59 -1.36 -7.12
CA ALA A 100 -1.25 -0.23 -7.77
C ALA A 100 -2.77 -0.43 -7.83
N ALA A 101 -3.21 -1.62 -8.22
CA ALA A 101 -4.63 -1.95 -8.26
C ALA A 101 -5.25 -1.85 -6.87
N GLY A 102 -4.52 -2.31 -5.84
CA GLY A 102 -4.95 -2.20 -4.45
C GLY A 102 -5.18 -0.75 -4.03
N VAL A 103 -4.19 0.11 -4.25
CA VAL A 103 -4.30 1.53 -3.90
C VAL A 103 -5.52 2.17 -4.57
N LEU A 104 -5.69 1.94 -5.88
CA LEU A 104 -6.80 2.52 -6.63
C LEU A 104 -8.15 1.95 -6.17
N LEU A 105 -8.21 0.65 -5.90
CA LEU A 105 -9.42 -0.01 -5.41
C LEU A 105 -9.81 0.55 -4.04
N GLY A 106 -8.87 0.67 -3.13
CA GLY A 106 -9.11 1.21 -1.80
C GLY A 106 -9.59 2.66 -1.84
N ALA A 107 -8.92 3.50 -2.64
CA ALA A 107 -9.32 4.89 -2.82
C ALA A 107 -10.72 4.99 -3.45
N GLY A 108 -11.00 4.16 -4.46
CA GLY A 108 -12.30 4.12 -5.12
C GLY A 108 -13.43 3.71 -4.18
N LEU A 109 -13.20 2.68 -3.36
CA LEU A 109 -14.19 2.25 -2.36
C LEU A 109 -14.44 3.33 -1.33
N ALA A 110 -13.39 4.03 -0.87
CA ALA A 110 -13.54 5.14 0.07
C ALA A 110 -14.37 6.28 -0.54
N LEU A 111 -14.15 6.58 -1.82
CA LEU A 111 -14.93 7.58 -2.55
C LEU A 111 -16.40 7.19 -2.61
N LEU A 112 -16.69 5.93 -2.94
CA LEU A 112 -18.08 5.42 -3.02
C LEU A 112 -18.77 5.52 -1.67
N VAL A 113 -18.09 5.14 -0.59
CA VAL A 113 -18.67 5.22 0.76
C VAL A 113 -18.98 6.67 1.12
N GLN A 114 -18.10 7.61 0.80
CA GLN A 114 -18.33 9.03 1.06
C GLN A 114 -19.53 9.58 0.27
N ARG A 115 -19.69 9.15 -0.98
CA ARG A 115 -20.81 9.61 -1.82
C ARG A 115 -22.17 9.14 -1.33
N ARG A 116 -22.20 7.99 -0.64
CA ARG A 116 -23.45 7.45 -0.09
C ARG A 116 -23.88 8.08 1.22
N ARG A 117 -23.03 8.86 1.84
CA ARG A 117 -23.34 9.65 3.03
C ARG A 117 -23.83 11.03 2.60
#